data_2c0459de39102a6c34de4a952a44287d
#
_entry.id   2c0459de39102a6c34de4a952a44287d
#
_cell.length_a   1.000
_cell.length_b   1.000
_cell.length_c   1.000
_cell.angle_alpha   90.00
_cell.angle_beta   90.00
_cell.angle_gamma   90.00
#
_symmetry.space_group_name_H-M   'P 1'
#
loop_
_entity.id
_entity.type
_entity.pdbx_description
1 polymer ?
#
loop_
_entity_poly.entity_id
_entity_poly.type
_entity_poly.pdbx_seq_one_letter_code
_entity_poly.pdbx_strand_id
1 'polypeptide(L)'
;MGKFSGAALAAIVCGAATAASCAWPAQAATSTTAASTATAAACYASSGNLYCGNAANAPIYATPGYTKPNGNPETVVDRLETTFSYFKCYVSGQPHGGGNSIWYHTYGDQTGRWGYVAAVNVWTSTDPYPGVARC
;
A
#
# COMPACT_ATOMS: atom_id res chain seq x y z
N MET A 1 -20.97 -13.79 -48.13
CA MET A 1 -20.97 -15.02 -48.95
C MET A 1 -19.89 -15.93 -48.42
N GLY A 2 -20.23 -17.21 -48.17
CA GLY A 2 -19.25 -18.25 -47.81
C GLY A 2 -19.64 -19.00 -46.54
N LYS A 3 -20.70 -19.79 -46.60
CA LYS A 3 -21.02 -20.88 -45.66
C LYS A 3 -20.09 -22.05 -45.92
N PHE A 4 -19.62 -22.74 -44.90
CA PHE A 4 -19.40 -24.18 -44.97
C PHE A 4 -19.76 -24.84 -43.64
N SER A 5 -20.82 -25.65 -43.76
CA SER A 5 -21.19 -26.68 -42.80
C SER A 5 -20.31 -27.92 -42.99
N GLY A 6 -20.08 -28.63 -41.93
CA GLY A 6 -19.49 -29.96 -41.97
C GLY A 6 -19.76 -30.71 -40.68
N ALA A 7 -20.88 -31.41 -40.62
CA ALA A 7 -21.19 -32.39 -39.59
C ALA A 7 -20.57 -33.75 -39.99
N ALA A 8 -19.91 -34.40 -39.03
CA ALA A 8 -19.58 -35.83 -39.14
C ALA A 8 -19.89 -36.52 -37.80
N LEU A 9 -20.94 -37.32 -37.83
CA LEU A 9 -21.30 -38.31 -36.85
C LEU A 9 -20.40 -39.54 -37.03
N ALA A 10 -19.78 -39.98 -35.96
CA ALA A 10 -19.18 -41.33 -35.87
C ALA A 10 -19.70 -42.01 -34.59
N ALA A 11 -20.52 -43.03 -34.81
CA ALA A 11 -20.99 -43.93 -33.78
C ALA A 11 -19.83 -44.91 -33.42
N ILE A 12 -19.60 -45.12 -32.15
CA ILE A 12 -18.69 -46.18 -31.68
C ILE A 12 -19.42 -47.09 -30.67
N VAL A 13 -19.28 -48.33 -31.02
CA VAL A 13 -19.78 -49.57 -30.45
C VAL A 13 -19.40 -49.76 -28.97
N CYS A 14 -20.34 -50.28 -28.18
CA CYS A 14 -20.14 -50.79 -26.83
C CYS A 14 -19.17 -51.98 -26.84
N GLY A 15 -18.12 -51.85 -26.04
CA GLY A 15 -17.29 -52.96 -25.55
C GLY A 15 -17.33 -52.96 -24.01
N ALA A 16 -17.97 -54.01 -23.46
CA ALA A 16 -17.98 -54.23 -22.01
C ALA A 16 -16.62 -54.82 -21.61
N ALA A 17 -15.92 -54.13 -20.74
CA ALA A 17 -14.78 -54.67 -20.01
C ALA A 17 -14.84 -54.17 -18.55
N THR A 18 -14.75 -55.14 -17.67
CA THR A 18 -14.90 -55.10 -16.19
C THR A 18 -14.03 -54.05 -15.53
N ALA A 19 -14.67 -53.32 -14.64
CA ALA A 19 -14.11 -52.28 -13.80
C ALA A 19 -13.10 -52.84 -12.80
N ALA A 20 -11.90 -52.30 -12.84
CA ALA A 20 -11.04 -52.23 -11.67
C ALA A 20 -11.06 -50.76 -11.20
N SER A 21 -11.80 -50.50 -10.13
CA SER A 21 -11.86 -49.21 -9.48
C SER A 21 -10.54 -48.94 -8.75
N CYS A 22 -9.61 -48.27 -9.42
CA CYS A 22 -8.53 -47.62 -8.71
C CYS A 22 -9.05 -46.27 -8.21
N ALA A 23 -9.57 -46.27 -6.99
CA ALA A 23 -9.82 -45.05 -6.25
C ALA A 23 -8.48 -44.44 -5.91
N TRP A 24 -8.11 -43.40 -6.64
CA TRP A 24 -7.03 -42.52 -6.23
C TRP A 24 -7.58 -41.59 -5.15
N PRO A 25 -6.95 -41.52 -3.96
CA PRO A 25 -7.33 -40.51 -3.01
C PRO A 25 -6.99 -39.16 -3.61
N ALA A 26 -8.00 -38.32 -3.84
CA ALA A 26 -7.81 -36.93 -4.14
C ALA A 26 -7.15 -36.27 -2.91
N GLN A 27 -5.84 -36.15 -2.96
CA GLN A 27 -5.13 -35.29 -2.04
C GLN A 27 -5.50 -33.86 -2.39
N ALA A 28 -6.39 -33.29 -1.57
CA ALA A 28 -6.59 -31.86 -1.57
C ALA A 28 -5.25 -31.22 -1.17
N ALA A 29 -4.56 -30.66 -2.17
CA ALA A 29 -3.44 -29.78 -1.94
C ALA A 29 -3.98 -28.54 -1.24
N THR A 30 -3.92 -28.51 0.08
CA THR A 30 -4.08 -27.31 0.88
C THR A 30 -2.88 -26.43 0.54
N SER A 31 -3.08 -25.52 -0.39
CA SER A 31 -2.19 -24.39 -0.61
C SER A 31 -2.32 -23.50 0.63
N THR A 32 -1.55 -23.79 1.66
CA THR A 32 -1.29 -22.83 2.72
C THR A 32 -0.45 -21.73 2.07
N THR A 33 -1.14 -20.73 1.54
CA THR A 33 -0.52 -19.44 1.26
C THR A 33 -0.13 -18.90 2.63
N ALA A 34 1.11 -19.13 3.03
CA ALA A 34 1.69 -18.42 4.15
C ALA A 34 1.65 -16.94 3.75
N ALA A 35 0.67 -16.19 4.26
CA ALA A 35 0.69 -14.75 4.21
C ALA A 35 1.95 -14.35 4.97
N SER A 36 2.99 -13.97 4.23
CA SER A 36 4.16 -13.31 4.78
C SER A 36 3.65 -11.98 5.32
N THR A 37 3.34 -11.94 6.61
CA THR A 37 3.16 -10.70 7.35
C THR A 37 4.54 -10.07 7.40
N ALA A 38 4.84 -9.23 6.40
CA ALA A 38 5.97 -8.31 6.50
C ALA A 38 5.69 -7.46 7.75
N THR A 39 6.42 -7.72 8.83
CA THR A 39 6.36 -6.90 10.03
C THR A 39 6.82 -5.51 9.60
N ALA A 40 5.91 -4.52 9.62
CA ALA A 40 6.27 -3.14 9.36
C ALA A 40 7.38 -2.76 10.34
N ALA A 41 8.48 -2.16 9.84
CA ALA A 41 9.56 -1.72 10.69
C ALA A 41 9.01 -0.75 11.74
N ALA A 42 9.37 -0.98 13.02
CA ALA A 42 8.91 -0.14 14.11
C ALA A 42 9.44 1.28 13.95
N CYS A 43 8.58 2.27 14.22
CA CYS A 43 9.00 3.68 14.26
C CYS A 43 9.99 3.91 15.42
N TYR A 44 10.92 4.81 15.20
CA TYR A 44 11.82 5.29 16.26
C TYR A 44 12.22 6.74 16.03
N ALA A 45 12.47 7.45 17.11
CA ALA A 45 13.04 8.79 17.07
C ALA A 45 14.54 8.75 17.35
N SER A 46 15.31 9.55 16.63
CA SER A 46 16.75 9.71 16.84
C SER A 46 17.16 11.15 16.56
N SER A 47 17.84 11.79 17.51
CA SER A 47 18.31 13.18 17.39
C SER A 47 17.19 14.17 16.98
N GLY A 48 15.97 13.96 17.47
CA GLY A 48 14.82 14.78 17.14
C GLY A 48 14.14 14.48 15.81
N ASN A 49 14.67 13.53 15.03
CA ASN A 49 14.08 13.08 13.76
C ASN A 49 13.28 11.79 13.98
N LEU A 50 12.33 11.54 13.08
CA LEU A 50 11.53 10.32 13.05
C LEU A 50 11.97 9.44 11.88
N TYR A 51 12.09 8.15 12.13
CA TYR A 51 12.21 7.09 11.13
C TYR A 51 11.02 6.16 11.31
N CYS A 52 10.18 6.04 10.31
CA CYS A 52 8.89 5.36 10.48
C CYS A 52 8.38 4.76 9.18
N GLY A 53 7.56 3.72 9.31
CA GLY A 53 6.78 3.20 8.23
C GLY A 53 5.74 4.22 7.75
N ASN A 54 5.44 4.19 6.45
CA ASN A 54 4.47 5.09 5.82
C ASN A 54 3.73 4.40 4.68
N ALA A 55 2.60 4.99 4.30
CA ALA A 55 1.87 4.56 3.13
C ALA A 55 2.71 4.75 1.86
N ALA A 56 2.74 3.72 1.01
CA ALA A 56 3.39 3.83 -0.30
C ALA A 56 2.70 4.91 -1.14
N ASN A 57 3.51 5.66 -1.89
CA ASN A 57 3.03 6.74 -2.76
C ASN A 57 2.32 7.89 -2.00
N ALA A 58 2.61 8.06 -0.70
CA ALA A 58 2.03 9.13 0.10
C ALA A 58 2.39 10.51 -0.47
N PRO A 59 1.42 11.41 -0.67
CA PRO A 59 1.69 12.73 -1.22
C PRO A 59 2.39 13.63 -0.21
N ILE A 60 3.37 14.38 -0.69
CA ILE A 60 4.07 15.44 0.04
C ILE A 60 3.56 16.78 -0.48
N TYR A 61 3.03 17.59 0.42
CA TYR A 61 2.43 18.87 0.11
C TYR A 61 3.40 20.02 0.37
N ALA A 62 3.25 21.11 -0.37
CA ALA A 62 4.07 22.31 -0.20
C ALA A 62 3.89 22.96 1.19
N THR A 63 2.68 22.88 1.74
CA THR A 63 2.34 23.35 3.09
C THR A 63 1.63 22.25 3.88
N PRO A 64 1.56 22.33 5.22
CA PRO A 64 0.89 21.31 6.03
C PRO A 64 -0.65 21.41 5.94
N GLY A 65 -1.19 21.06 4.79
CA GLY A 65 -2.63 21.13 4.50
C GLY A 65 -2.98 20.54 3.14
N TYR A 66 -4.27 20.35 2.90
CA TYR A 66 -4.82 19.89 1.63
C TYR A 66 -5.35 21.01 0.74
N THR A 67 -5.57 22.19 1.34
CA THR A 67 -6.12 23.37 0.66
C THR A 67 -5.33 24.61 1.02
N LYS A 68 -5.15 25.46 0.01
CA LYS A 68 -4.55 26.79 0.15
C LYS A 68 -5.54 27.77 0.82
N PRO A 69 -5.07 28.90 1.35
CA PRO A 69 -5.95 29.93 1.92
C PRO A 69 -7.03 30.47 0.97
N ASN A 70 -6.80 30.37 -0.34
CA ASN A 70 -7.78 30.76 -1.37
C ASN A 70 -8.80 29.66 -1.73
N GLY A 71 -8.81 28.54 -0.99
CA GLY A 71 -9.73 27.41 -1.20
C GLY A 71 -9.31 26.43 -2.30
N ASN A 72 -8.24 26.69 -3.04
CA ASN A 72 -7.75 25.77 -4.06
C ASN A 72 -7.00 24.58 -3.42
N PRO A 73 -6.93 23.42 -4.10
CA PRO A 73 -6.11 22.30 -3.64
C PRO A 73 -4.66 22.70 -3.41
N GLU A 74 -4.06 22.19 -2.32
CA GLU A 74 -2.64 22.39 -2.08
C GLU A 74 -1.78 21.63 -3.09
N THR A 75 -0.59 22.15 -3.35
CA THR A 75 0.33 21.59 -4.32
C THR A 75 1.02 20.36 -3.75
N VAL A 76 0.88 19.23 -4.41
CA VAL A 76 1.72 18.06 -4.17
C VAL A 76 3.08 18.32 -4.84
N VAL A 77 4.14 18.41 -4.04
CA VAL A 77 5.49 18.72 -4.52
C VAL A 77 6.31 17.48 -4.81
N ASP A 78 6.00 16.36 -4.15
CA ASP A 78 6.69 15.08 -4.30
C ASP A 78 5.84 13.94 -3.70
N ARG A 79 6.38 12.72 -3.67
CA ARG A 79 5.75 11.54 -3.06
C ARG A 79 6.78 10.67 -2.35
N LEU A 80 6.32 9.93 -1.31
CA LEU A 80 7.06 8.84 -0.69
C LEU A 80 6.75 7.55 -1.44
N GLU A 81 7.68 7.04 -2.22
CA GLU A 81 7.52 5.76 -2.94
C GLU A 81 7.86 4.56 -2.06
N THR A 82 8.78 4.74 -1.13
CA THR A 82 9.15 3.73 -0.13
C THR A 82 8.12 3.66 1.00
N THR A 83 8.10 2.54 1.71
CA THR A 83 7.20 2.30 2.86
C THR A 83 7.88 2.49 4.21
N PHE A 84 9.09 3.03 4.23
CA PHE A 84 9.82 3.44 5.43
C PHE A 84 10.67 4.66 5.10
N SER A 85 10.45 5.76 5.82
CA SER A 85 11.03 7.05 5.48
C SER A 85 11.57 7.81 6.69
N TYR A 86 12.36 8.82 6.37
CA TYR A 86 12.90 9.80 7.31
C TYR A 86 11.99 11.03 7.36
N PHE A 87 11.73 11.51 8.56
CA PHE A 87 10.99 12.74 8.81
C PHE A 87 11.81 13.62 9.76
N LYS A 88 12.08 14.85 9.34
CA LYS A 88 12.96 15.77 10.06
C LYS A 88 12.36 16.29 11.35
N CYS A 89 11.09 16.67 11.32
CA CYS A 89 10.37 17.35 12.41
C CYS A 89 8.86 17.31 12.12
N TYR A 90 8.06 17.79 13.07
CA TYR A 90 6.61 17.92 12.86
C TYR A 90 6.11 19.36 13.01
N VAL A 91 4.96 19.63 12.43
CA VAL A 91 4.19 20.88 12.62
C VAL A 91 2.72 20.57 12.85
N SER A 92 1.98 21.54 13.38
CA SER A 92 0.52 21.53 13.33
C SER A 92 0.07 22.21 12.05
N GLY A 93 -0.85 21.57 11.32
CA GLY A 93 -1.41 22.07 10.08
C GLY A 93 -2.92 21.90 10.02
N GLN A 94 -3.47 21.71 8.83
CA GLN A 94 -4.90 21.43 8.67
C GLN A 94 -5.26 20.05 9.29
N PRO A 95 -6.48 19.92 9.85
CA PRO A 95 -7.00 18.62 10.27
C PRO A 95 -7.00 17.62 9.10
N HIS A 96 -6.71 16.36 9.40
CA HIS A 96 -6.74 15.26 8.44
C HIS A 96 -7.47 14.03 8.98
N GLY A 97 -7.67 13.02 8.15
CA GLY A 97 -8.45 11.83 8.46
C GLY A 97 -7.94 10.97 9.63
N GLY A 98 -6.75 11.23 10.13
CA GLY A 98 -6.17 10.54 11.30
C GLY A 98 -6.65 11.09 12.66
N GLY A 99 -7.59 12.02 12.69
CA GLY A 99 -8.15 12.57 13.93
C GLY A 99 -7.27 13.60 14.63
N ASN A 100 -6.22 14.08 13.99
CA ASN A 100 -5.32 15.14 14.50
C ASN A 100 -4.92 16.11 13.39
N SER A 101 -4.03 17.06 13.70
CA SER A 101 -3.53 18.07 12.77
C SER A 101 -2.01 18.01 12.62
N ILE A 102 -1.40 16.88 12.91
CA ILE A 102 0.06 16.72 12.84
C ILE A 102 0.50 16.39 11.43
N TRP A 103 1.54 17.10 10.98
CA TRP A 103 2.19 16.92 9.69
C TRP A 103 3.69 16.75 9.90
N TYR A 104 4.28 15.79 9.22
CA TYR A 104 5.71 15.53 9.29
C TYR A 104 6.42 16.13 8.08
N HIS A 105 7.53 16.84 8.34
CA HIS A 105 8.36 17.45 7.31
C HIS A 105 9.38 16.45 6.80
N THR A 106 9.37 16.19 5.50
CA THR A 106 10.22 15.19 4.85
C THR A 106 10.55 15.62 3.42
N TYR A 107 11.38 14.86 2.74
CA TYR A 107 11.63 14.98 1.32
C TYR A 107 11.12 13.76 0.55
N GLY A 108 10.77 13.94 -0.70
CA GLY A 108 10.21 12.89 -1.54
C GLY A 108 11.26 12.05 -2.25
N ASP A 109 10.81 10.90 -2.70
CA ASP A 109 11.66 9.90 -3.35
C ASP A 109 11.79 10.13 -4.87
N GLN A 110 10.90 10.94 -5.49
CA GLN A 110 10.90 11.18 -6.93
C GLN A 110 11.90 12.27 -7.34
N THR A 111 11.86 13.40 -6.66
CA THR A 111 12.65 14.58 -7.03
C THR A 111 13.46 15.16 -5.86
N GLY A 112 13.32 14.61 -4.65
CA GLY A 112 13.98 15.07 -3.44
C GLY A 112 13.44 16.40 -2.89
N ARG A 113 12.25 16.81 -3.31
CA ARG A 113 11.64 18.05 -2.82
C ARG A 113 11.11 17.90 -1.41
N TRP A 114 11.37 18.92 -0.61
CA TRP A 114 10.90 19.01 0.76
C TRP A 114 9.46 19.48 0.83
N GLY A 115 8.72 18.95 1.79
CA GLY A 115 7.35 19.32 2.07
C GLY A 115 6.78 18.56 3.26
N TYR A 116 5.47 18.45 3.32
CA TYR A 116 4.74 17.92 4.47
C TYR A 116 3.84 16.76 4.10
N VAL A 117 3.91 15.73 4.91
CA VAL A 117 3.04 14.56 4.83
C VAL A 117 2.12 14.55 6.04
N ALA A 118 0.82 14.30 5.83
CA ALA A 118 -0.13 14.16 6.92
C ALA A 118 0.19 12.91 7.77
N ALA A 119 0.12 13.03 9.10
CA ALA A 119 0.43 11.93 9.99
C ALA A 119 -0.41 10.67 9.74
N VAL A 120 -1.62 10.80 9.20
CA VAL A 120 -2.47 9.66 8.80
C VAL A 120 -1.78 8.70 7.80
N ASN A 121 -0.80 9.19 7.04
CA ASN A 121 0.00 8.40 6.10
C ASN A 121 1.30 7.86 6.72
N VAL A 122 1.59 8.15 7.98
CA VAL A 122 2.78 7.70 8.71
C VAL A 122 2.31 6.77 9.83
N TRP A 123 2.90 5.60 9.95
CA TRP A 123 2.40 4.55 10.83
C TRP A 123 2.90 4.69 12.27
N THR A 124 2.82 5.90 12.78
CA THR A 124 3.11 6.23 14.19
C THR A 124 2.04 5.66 15.12
N SER A 125 2.44 5.28 16.33
CA SER A 125 1.49 4.83 17.37
C SER A 125 0.76 6.00 18.03
N THR A 126 1.32 7.20 17.94
CA THR A 126 0.75 8.45 18.47
C THR A 126 1.35 9.64 17.71
N ASP A 127 0.59 10.74 17.61
CA ASP A 127 1.01 11.95 16.92
C ASP A 127 0.90 13.20 17.82
N PRO A 128 1.99 13.98 17.91
CA PRO A 128 3.32 13.72 17.34
C PRO A 128 4.00 12.52 18.01
N TYR A 129 4.87 11.84 17.27
CA TYR A 129 5.63 10.71 17.81
C TYR A 129 6.62 11.19 18.87
N PRO A 130 6.71 10.51 20.04
CA PRO A 130 7.59 10.94 21.14
C PRO A 130 9.05 11.07 20.71
N GLY A 131 9.72 12.14 21.14
CA GLY A 131 11.12 12.41 20.84
C GLY A 131 11.38 13.08 19.48
N VAL A 132 10.35 13.33 18.68
CA VAL A 132 10.48 14.10 17.43
C VAL A 132 10.42 15.59 17.73
N ALA A 133 11.34 16.35 17.14
CA ALA A 133 11.38 17.79 17.32
C ALA A 133 10.24 18.49 16.56
N ARG A 134 9.76 19.59 17.12
CA ARG A 134 8.91 20.52 16.37
C ARG A 134 9.77 21.34 15.42
N CYS A 135 9.29 21.56 14.20
CA CYS A 135 10.00 22.41 13.22
C CYS A 135 10.12 23.88 13.63
#